data_402939e8c1d77b2ed15b0426e61baaac
#
_entry.id   402939e8c1d77b2ed15b0426e61baaac
#
_cell.length_a   1.000
_cell.length_b   1.000
_cell.length_c   1.000
_cell.angle_alpha   90.00
_cell.angle_beta   90.00
_cell.angle_gamma   90.00
#
_symmetry.space_group_name_H-M   'P 1'
#
loop_
_entity.id
_entity.type
_entity.pdbx_description
1 polymer ?
#
loop_
_entity_poly.entity_id
_entity_poly.type
_entity_poly.pdbx_seq_one_letter_code
_entity_poly.pdbx_strand_id
1 'polypeptide(L)'
;HWAFAYLAKKNNLQYIAASNVFADAEPSPQQIITLIEQLKKEKIPYIYYEDMTNPRLAQTIAKETRAGLLKLNNGHDVKKTDIEAGASFISVMEKNLINLKKGLRCPKK
;
A
#
# COMPACT_ATOMS: atom_id res chain seq x y z
N HIS A 1 4.54 -0.46 4.69
CA HIS A 1 4.24 -0.52 6.12
C HIS A 1 3.57 -1.84 6.49
N TRP A 2 3.70 -2.28 7.74
CA TRP A 2 3.24 -3.60 8.17
C TRP A 2 1.77 -3.66 8.62
N ALA A 3 1.02 -2.59 8.48
CA ALA A 3 -0.37 -2.51 8.95
C ALA A 3 -1.29 -3.58 8.36
N PHE A 4 -1.01 -4.05 7.16
CA PHE A 4 -1.84 -5.04 6.46
C PHE A 4 -1.27 -6.46 6.49
N ALA A 5 -0.21 -6.72 7.26
CA ALA A 5 0.45 -8.02 7.30
C ALA A 5 -0.48 -9.14 7.76
N TYR A 6 -1.29 -8.90 8.78
CA TYR A 6 -2.26 -9.87 9.28
C TYR A 6 -3.31 -10.22 8.22
N LEU A 7 -3.85 -9.22 7.54
CA LEU A 7 -4.83 -9.43 6.47
C LEU A 7 -4.23 -10.28 5.34
N ALA A 8 -3.00 -9.97 4.94
CA ALA A 8 -2.30 -10.73 3.90
C ALA A 8 -2.09 -12.18 4.31
N LYS A 9 -1.60 -12.40 5.53
CA LYS A 9 -1.35 -13.74 6.06
C LYS A 9 -2.64 -14.57 6.13
N LYS A 10 -3.72 -13.99 6.63
CA LYS A 10 -5.02 -14.66 6.74
C LYS A 10 -5.59 -15.09 5.38
N ASN A 11 -5.27 -14.36 4.32
CA ASN A 11 -5.77 -14.62 2.97
C ASN A 11 -4.72 -15.27 2.06
N ASN A 12 -3.64 -15.82 2.61
CA ASN A 12 -2.55 -16.46 1.87
C ASN A 12 -1.89 -15.56 0.81
N LEU A 13 -1.81 -14.27 1.08
CA LEU A 13 -1.16 -13.29 0.22
C LEU A 13 0.28 -13.07 0.66
N GLN A 14 1.18 -12.93 -0.30
CA GLN A 14 2.55 -12.52 -0.01
C GLN A 14 2.56 -11.04 0.37
N TYR A 15 3.40 -10.67 1.32
CA TYR A 15 3.48 -9.32 1.85
C TYR A 15 4.91 -8.81 1.88
N ILE A 16 5.15 -7.71 1.18
CA ILE A 16 6.43 -7.02 1.15
C ILE A 16 6.18 -5.58 1.59
N ALA A 17 6.88 -5.12 2.61
CA ALA A 17 6.77 -3.75 3.11
C ALA A 17 8.07 -2.98 2.85
N ALA A 18 7.92 -1.74 2.36
CA ALA A 18 9.05 -0.85 2.10
C ALA A 18 9.62 -0.21 3.36
N SER A 19 8.82 -0.08 4.41
CA SER A 19 9.23 0.55 5.66
C SER A 19 8.98 -0.38 6.85
N ASN A 20 9.72 -0.12 7.92
CA ASN A 20 9.62 -0.91 9.15
C ASN A 20 8.28 -0.69 9.87
N VAL A 21 8.07 -1.47 10.93
CA VAL A 21 6.86 -1.42 11.76
C VAL A 21 6.59 -0.02 12.31
N PHE A 22 7.64 0.76 12.53
CA PHE A 22 7.52 2.13 13.03
C PHE A 22 7.55 3.11 11.86
N ALA A 23 6.52 3.91 11.74
CA ALA A 23 6.33 4.85 10.62
C ALA A 23 7.45 5.89 10.50
N ASP A 24 8.19 6.13 11.58
CA ASP A 24 9.25 7.13 11.62
C ASP A 24 10.60 6.65 11.10
N ALA A 25 10.73 5.36 10.81
CA ALA A 25 11.98 4.79 10.31
C ALA A 25 11.98 4.75 8.79
N GLU A 26 12.70 5.67 8.16
CA GLU A 26 12.92 5.63 6.72
C GLU A 26 13.84 4.46 6.34
N PRO A 27 13.55 3.74 5.26
CA PRO A 27 14.43 2.68 4.79
C PRO A 27 15.74 3.27 4.26
N SER A 28 16.84 2.53 4.43
CA SER A 28 18.12 2.93 3.86
C SER A 28 18.09 2.87 2.33
N PRO A 29 18.99 3.61 1.64
CA PRO A 29 19.09 3.52 0.18
C PRO A 29 19.29 2.09 -0.32
N GLN A 30 20.07 1.29 0.39
CA GLN A 30 20.30 -0.10 0.00
C GLN A 30 19.03 -0.95 0.13
N GLN A 31 18.23 -0.73 1.16
CA GLN A 31 16.95 -1.40 1.33
C GLN A 31 15.98 -1.06 0.19
N ILE A 32 15.97 0.21 -0.23
CA ILE A 32 15.15 0.66 -1.36
C ILE A 32 15.58 -0.02 -2.67
N ILE A 33 16.87 -0.09 -2.93
CA ILE A 33 17.41 -0.75 -4.14
C ILE A 33 17.02 -2.23 -4.15
N THR A 34 17.21 -2.93 -3.03
CA THR A 34 16.86 -4.34 -2.90
C THR A 34 15.36 -4.56 -3.14
N LEU A 35 14.52 -3.69 -2.59
CA LEU A 35 13.08 -3.75 -2.79
C LEU A 35 12.70 -3.56 -4.26
N ILE A 36 13.29 -2.57 -4.93
CA ILE A 36 13.03 -2.30 -6.34
C ILE A 36 13.40 -3.51 -7.20
N GLU A 37 14.57 -4.11 -6.95
CA GLU A 37 15.02 -5.31 -7.66
C GLU A 37 14.05 -6.48 -7.47
N GLN A 38 13.57 -6.68 -6.24
CA GLN A 38 12.59 -7.73 -5.93
C GLN A 38 11.25 -7.50 -6.64
N LEU A 39 10.77 -6.27 -6.63
CA LEU A 39 9.51 -5.90 -7.31
C LEU A 39 9.60 -6.11 -8.82
N LYS A 40 10.73 -5.78 -9.42
CA LYS A 40 11.00 -6.02 -10.85
C LYS A 40 11.05 -7.52 -11.16
N LYS A 41 11.76 -8.27 -10.34
CA LYS A 41 11.88 -9.73 -10.50
C LYS A 41 10.52 -10.44 -10.47
N GLU A 42 9.66 -10.04 -9.55
CA GLU A 42 8.34 -10.63 -9.38
C GLU A 42 7.26 -9.99 -10.27
N LYS A 43 7.63 -8.97 -11.05
CA LYS A 43 6.73 -8.28 -11.99
C LYS A 43 5.46 -7.77 -11.31
N ILE A 44 5.61 -7.16 -10.14
CA ILE A 44 4.50 -6.63 -9.35
C ILE A 44 3.92 -5.39 -10.05
N PRO A 45 2.63 -5.39 -10.41
CA PRO A 45 2.06 -4.30 -11.22
C PRO A 45 1.61 -3.08 -10.42
N TYR A 46 1.40 -3.23 -9.11
CA TYR A 46 0.89 -2.16 -8.26
C TYR A 46 1.57 -2.14 -6.90
N ILE A 47 1.73 -0.94 -6.36
CA ILE A 47 2.27 -0.69 -5.02
C ILE A 47 1.17 0.00 -4.21
N TYR A 48 0.96 -0.46 -2.99
CA TYR A 48 0.01 0.16 -2.08
C TYR A 48 0.72 1.16 -1.15
N TYR A 49 0.07 2.27 -0.90
CA TYR A 49 0.55 3.27 0.05
C TYR A 49 -0.58 3.69 0.99
N GLU A 50 -0.22 4.16 2.17
CA GLU A 50 -1.18 4.63 3.17
C GLU A 50 -1.33 6.15 3.13
N ASP A 51 -2.53 6.63 3.47
CA ASP A 51 -2.94 8.02 3.29
C ASP A 51 -2.10 9.03 4.09
N MET A 52 -1.72 8.65 5.30
CA MET A 52 -1.01 9.54 6.23
C MET A 52 0.52 9.40 6.17
N THR A 53 1.03 8.59 5.26
CA THR A 53 2.47 8.44 5.05
C THR A 53 2.97 9.39 3.98
N ASN A 54 4.29 9.67 4.00
CA ASN A 54 4.89 10.47 2.94
C ASN A 54 4.86 9.68 1.62
N PRO A 55 4.18 10.17 0.58
CA PRO A 55 4.03 9.44 -0.67
C PRO A 55 5.30 9.40 -1.52
N ARG A 56 6.33 10.17 -1.19
CA ARG A 56 7.55 10.28 -2.00
C ARG A 56 8.23 8.94 -2.23
N LEU A 57 8.33 8.13 -1.17
CA LEU A 57 8.96 6.81 -1.27
C LEU A 57 8.18 5.91 -2.23
N ALA A 58 6.87 5.84 -2.06
CA ALA A 58 6.00 5.05 -2.94
C ALA A 58 6.07 5.53 -4.39
N GLN A 59 6.08 6.84 -4.61
CA GLN A 59 6.22 7.45 -5.94
C GLN A 59 7.55 7.11 -6.59
N THR A 60 8.65 7.16 -5.84
CA THR A 60 9.99 6.82 -6.33
C THR A 60 10.04 5.36 -6.75
N ILE A 61 9.57 4.45 -5.90
CA ILE A 61 9.55 3.02 -6.17
C ILE A 61 8.67 2.72 -7.39
N ALA A 62 7.49 3.33 -7.47
CA ALA A 62 6.58 3.16 -8.58
C ALA A 62 7.20 3.62 -9.91
N LYS A 63 7.88 4.75 -9.90
CA LYS A 63 8.58 5.28 -11.08
C LYS A 63 9.68 4.33 -11.57
N GLU A 64 10.49 3.83 -10.65
CA GLU A 64 11.61 2.93 -10.97
C GLU A 64 11.15 1.54 -11.44
N THR A 65 10.01 1.08 -10.94
CA THR A 65 9.46 -0.24 -11.28
C THR A 65 8.38 -0.19 -12.36
N ARG A 66 7.94 1.02 -12.75
CA ARG A 66 6.79 1.25 -13.64
C ARG A 66 5.48 0.67 -13.09
N ALA A 67 5.39 0.47 -11.78
CA ALA A 67 4.17 0.01 -11.12
C ALA A 67 3.19 1.15 -10.92
N GLY A 68 1.91 0.84 -10.90
CA GLY A 68 0.87 1.79 -10.51
C GLY A 68 0.81 1.96 -9.00
N LEU A 69 0.25 3.08 -8.54
CA LEU A 69 0.04 3.34 -7.12
C LEU A 69 -1.43 3.17 -6.77
N LEU A 70 -1.69 2.45 -5.68
CA LEU A 70 -3.02 2.27 -5.13
C LEU A 70 -3.01 2.58 -3.63
N LYS A 71 -4.03 3.28 -3.18
CA LYS A 71 -4.14 3.66 -1.78
C LYS A 71 -4.83 2.58 -0.95
N LEU A 72 -4.31 2.31 0.24
CA LEU A 72 -4.99 1.56 1.29
C LEU A 72 -5.02 2.40 2.57
N ASN A 73 -6.14 2.40 3.25
CA ASN A 73 -6.30 3.08 4.52
C ASN A 73 -6.51 2.06 5.62
N ASN A 74 -5.72 2.16 6.70
CA ASN A 74 -5.81 1.22 7.83
C ASN A 74 -7.01 1.45 8.75
N GLY A 75 -7.77 2.52 8.51
CA GLY A 75 -8.93 2.88 9.31
C GLY A 75 -8.63 3.69 10.57
N HIS A 76 -7.36 3.86 10.91
CA HIS A 76 -6.95 4.65 12.09
C HIS A 76 -6.71 6.12 11.76
N ASP A 77 -6.18 6.39 10.58
CA ASP A 77 -5.71 7.71 10.17
C ASP A 77 -6.58 8.26 9.04
N VAL A 78 -7.86 8.48 9.32
CA VAL A 78 -8.77 9.09 8.35
C VAL A 78 -8.56 10.61 8.38
N LYS A 79 -8.35 11.22 7.21
CA LYS A 79 -8.18 12.66 7.12
C LYS A 79 -9.44 13.39 7.57
N LYS A 80 -9.26 14.53 8.25
CA LYS A 80 -10.36 15.37 8.69
C LYS A 80 -11.28 15.78 7.52
N THR A 81 -10.69 16.08 6.36
CA THR A 81 -11.44 16.40 5.16
C THR A 81 -12.34 15.26 4.69
N ASP A 82 -11.90 14.02 4.83
CA ASP A 82 -12.70 12.85 4.47
C ASP A 82 -13.86 12.65 5.46
N ILE A 83 -13.62 12.89 6.76
CA ILE A 83 -14.65 12.83 7.79
C ILE A 83 -15.72 13.89 7.52
N GLU A 84 -15.32 15.12 7.21
CA GLU A 84 -16.20 16.22 6.85
C GLU A 84 -17.01 15.94 5.59
N ALA A 85 -16.46 15.16 4.67
CA ALA A 85 -17.15 14.72 3.46
C ALA A 85 -18.08 13.50 3.68
N GLY A 86 -18.25 13.07 4.94
CA GLY A 86 -19.14 11.96 5.29
C GLY A 86 -18.50 10.56 5.22
N ALA A 87 -17.17 10.48 5.23
CA ALA A 87 -16.49 9.19 5.22
C ALA A 87 -16.82 8.41 6.51
N SER A 88 -17.12 7.13 6.35
CA SER A 88 -17.33 6.18 7.44
C SER A 88 -16.28 5.08 7.36
N PHE A 89 -16.14 4.28 8.42
CA PHE A 89 -15.28 3.10 8.40
C PHE A 89 -15.65 2.17 7.23
N ILE A 90 -16.95 1.97 7.01
CA ILE A 90 -17.45 1.12 5.91
C ILE A 90 -17.02 1.68 4.54
N SER A 91 -17.20 2.99 4.32
CA SER A 91 -16.83 3.61 3.03
C SER A 91 -15.31 3.55 2.79
N VAL A 92 -14.51 3.68 3.83
CA VAL A 92 -13.05 3.53 3.76
C VAL A 92 -12.68 2.10 3.37
N MET A 93 -13.30 1.11 4.00
CA MET A 93 -13.06 -0.30 3.70
C MET A 93 -13.54 -0.70 2.30
N GLU A 94 -14.64 -0.11 1.82
CA GLU A 94 -15.12 -0.33 0.44
C GLU A 94 -14.09 0.17 -0.59
N LYS A 95 -13.51 1.34 -0.38
CA LYS A 95 -12.43 1.86 -1.23
C LYS A 95 -11.19 0.97 -1.19
N ASN A 96 -10.82 0.49 -0.02
CA ASN A 96 -9.74 -0.48 0.12
C ASN A 96 -9.99 -1.74 -0.69
N LEU A 97 -11.22 -2.27 -0.63
CA LEU A 97 -11.59 -3.47 -1.37
C LEU A 97 -11.47 -3.28 -2.87
N ILE A 98 -11.92 -2.14 -3.38
CA ILE A 98 -11.80 -1.80 -4.80
C ILE A 98 -10.32 -1.79 -5.22
N ASN A 99 -9.47 -1.13 -4.43
CA ASN A 99 -8.04 -1.05 -4.72
C ASN A 99 -7.32 -2.38 -4.58
N LEU A 100 -7.70 -3.21 -3.60
CA LEU A 100 -7.16 -4.56 -3.46
C LEU A 100 -7.53 -5.44 -4.65
N LYS A 101 -8.78 -5.40 -5.09
CA LYS A 101 -9.23 -6.16 -6.28
C LYS A 101 -8.46 -5.75 -7.53
N LYS A 102 -8.25 -4.45 -7.72
CA LYS A 102 -7.50 -3.93 -8.86
C LYS A 102 -6.04 -4.38 -8.81
N GLY A 103 -5.38 -4.20 -7.68
CA GLY A 103 -3.96 -4.51 -7.52
C GLY A 103 -3.64 -5.99 -7.57
N LEU A 104 -4.54 -6.83 -7.07
CA LEU A 104 -4.41 -8.29 -7.08
C LEU A 104 -5.00 -8.90 -8.37
N ARG A 105 -5.51 -8.07 -9.27
CA ARG A 105 -6.11 -8.51 -10.54
C ARG A 105 -7.21 -9.56 -10.35
N CYS A 106 -8.04 -9.36 -9.32
CA CYS A 106 -9.17 -10.25 -9.08
C CYS A 106 -10.18 -10.18 -10.24
N PRO A 107 -10.75 -11.33 -10.66
CA PRO A 107 -11.75 -11.31 -11.71
C PRO A 107 -13.00 -10.55 -11.25
N LYS A 108 -13.61 -9.82 -12.16
CA LYS A 108 -14.90 -9.19 -11.91
C LYS A 108 -15.98 -10.27 -11.84
N LYS A 109 -16.78 -10.22 -10.81
CA LYS A 109 -18.00 -11.03 -10.72
C LYS A 109 -19.20 -10.18 -11.01
#